data_8ff8fc542ab0787effeded1da4ba5005
#
_entry.id   8ff8fc542ab0787effeded1da4ba5005
#
_cell.length_a   1.000
_cell.length_b   1.000
_cell.length_c   1.000
_cell.angle_alpha   90.00
_cell.angle_beta   90.00
_cell.angle_gamma   90.00
#
_symmetry.space_group_name_H-M   'P 1'
#
loop_
_entity.id
_entity.type
_entity.pdbx_description
1 polymer ?
#
loop_
_entity_poly.entity_id
_entity_poly.type
_entity_poly.pdbx_seq_one_letter_code
_entity_poly.pdbx_strand_id
1 'polypeptide(L)'
;QDDARRDALFRAWGRAVAAALNAQLAVGGERFVAEPVCVSRAECAEQIEHLGREPGFAAGAVPEPQFVASARFTERLGANVLDARHGRQTAGAVLFVGADNKADSDAALAFAVRAAALVSTGAGVVIVDALPGPPSWATHLHSLTGVYPIARRSRGADTPVLAIHPVVRDGAERYAVGYHSVAPGFPLPTVPLLVRGATHLSVDLEATYLEACQNLRIPE
;
A
#
# COMPACT_ATOMS: atom_id res chain seq x y z
N GLN A 1 -18.50 12.13 9.89
CA GLN A 1 -19.04 12.24 8.51
C GLN A 1 -17.88 12.34 7.49
N ASP A 2 -16.82 13.09 7.81
CA ASP A 2 -15.66 13.28 6.94
C ASP A 2 -14.80 12.01 6.79
N ASP A 3 -14.68 11.21 7.85
CA ASP A 3 -13.90 9.97 7.82
C ASP A 3 -14.49 8.93 6.86
N ALA A 4 -15.81 8.70 6.92
CA ALA A 4 -16.48 7.75 6.02
C ALA A 4 -16.38 8.19 4.54
N ARG A 5 -16.41 9.51 4.27
CA ARG A 5 -16.26 10.04 2.91
C ARG A 5 -14.84 9.85 2.40
N ARG A 6 -13.86 10.07 3.25
CA ARG A 6 -12.44 9.83 2.95
C ARG A 6 -12.16 8.36 2.67
N ASP A 7 -12.68 7.46 3.50
CA ASP A 7 -12.53 6.02 3.29
C ASP A 7 -13.18 5.58 1.97
N ALA A 8 -14.36 6.11 1.64
CA ALA A 8 -14.99 5.86 0.36
C ALA A 8 -14.11 6.34 -0.82
N LEU A 9 -13.45 7.49 -0.69
CA LEU A 9 -12.52 8.01 -1.70
C LEU A 9 -11.31 7.09 -1.89
N PHE A 10 -10.63 6.68 -0.82
CA PHE A 10 -9.50 5.77 -0.95
C PHE A 10 -9.89 4.41 -1.54
N ARG A 11 -11.09 3.90 -1.21
CA ARG A 11 -11.65 2.68 -1.81
C ARG A 11 -11.89 2.86 -3.32
N ALA A 12 -12.47 3.97 -3.72
CA ALA A 12 -12.71 4.28 -5.13
C ALA A 12 -11.40 4.47 -5.89
N TRP A 13 -10.43 5.16 -5.27
CA TRP A 13 -9.12 5.40 -5.86
C TRP A 13 -8.33 4.09 -6.04
N GLY A 14 -8.34 3.19 -5.05
CA GLY A 14 -7.72 1.86 -5.19
C GLY A 14 -8.31 1.05 -6.35
N ARG A 15 -9.64 1.15 -6.58
CA ARG A 15 -10.30 0.52 -7.73
C ARG A 15 -9.87 1.15 -9.05
N ALA A 16 -9.81 2.48 -9.14
CA ALA A 16 -9.36 3.18 -10.35
C ALA A 16 -7.90 2.83 -10.69
N VAL A 17 -7.00 2.82 -9.69
CA VAL A 17 -5.62 2.37 -9.86
C VAL A 17 -5.56 0.92 -10.37
N ALA A 18 -6.30 0.00 -9.75
CA ALA A 18 -6.31 -1.40 -10.18
C ALA A 18 -6.82 -1.56 -11.63
N ALA A 19 -7.86 -0.81 -12.01
CA ALA A 19 -8.40 -0.81 -13.38
C ALA A 19 -7.36 -0.29 -14.39
N ALA A 20 -6.71 0.84 -14.10
CA ALA A 20 -5.67 1.43 -14.94
C ALA A 20 -4.45 0.50 -15.09
N LEU A 21 -4.04 -0.20 -14.03
CA LEU A 21 -2.97 -1.18 -14.09
C LEU A 21 -3.38 -2.41 -14.90
N ASN A 22 -4.61 -2.91 -14.77
CA ASN A 22 -5.11 -4.04 -15.56
C ASN A 22 -5.17 -3.72 -17.06
N ALA A 23 -5.51 -2.49 -17.43
CA ALA A 23 -5.49 -2.06 -18.83
C ALA A 23 -4.07 -2.17 -19.45
N GLN A 24 -3.04 -1.87 -18.67
CA GLN A 24 -1.64 -2.02 -19.10
C GLN A 24 -1.20 -3.49 -19.09
N LEU A 25 -1.61 -4.27 -18.09
CA LEU A 25 -1.26 -5.69 -17.95
C LEU A 25 -1.88 -6.57 -19.04
N ALA A 26 -3.06 -6.20 -19.55
CA ALA A 26 -3.74 -6.94 -20.63
C ALA A 26 -2.88 -7.07 -21.89
N VAL A 27 -1.99 -6.13 -22.15
CA VAL A 27 -1.05 -6.19 -23.29
C VAL A 27 0.02 -7.27 -23.11
N GLY A 28 0.36 -7.61 -21.85
CA GLY A 28 1.42 -8.56 -21.49
C GLY A 28 0.96 -10.02 -21.24
N GLY A 29 -0.34 -10.31 -21.36
CA GLY A 29 -0.92 -11.64 -21.12
C GLY A 29 -1.45 -11.83 -19.69
N GLU A 30 -2.00 -13.01 -19.41
CA GLU A 30 -2.77 -13.31 -18.17
C GLU A 30 -1.91 -13.63 -16.92
N ARG A 31 -0.62 -13.31 -16.94
CA ARG A 31 0.26 -13.65 -15.81
C ARG A 31 -0.03 -12.79 -14.57
N PHE A 32 -0.32 -11.53 -14.76
CA PHE A 32 -0.49 -10.58 -13.68
C PHE A 32 -1.91 -10.01 -13.67
N VAL A 33 -2.43 -9.77 -12.49
CA VAL A 33 -3.72 -9.10 -12.27
C VAL A 33 -3.59 -8.08 -11.17
N ALA A 34 -4.12 -6.89 -11.37
CA ALA A 34 -4.20 -5.86 -10.34
C ALA A 34 -5.56 -5.95 -9.63
N GLU A 35 -5.52 -5.97 -8.30
CA GLU A 35 -6.71 -6.00 -7.45
C GLU A 35 -6.70 -4.86 -6.44
N PRO A 36 -7.83 -4.18 -6.23
CA PRO A 36 -7.93 -3.21 -5.17
C PRO A 36 -7.80 -3.88 -3.80
N VAL A 37 -7.10 -3.22 -2.90
CA VAL A 37 -7.00 -3.64 -1.50
C VAL A 37 -7.73 -2.62 -0.66
N CYS A 38 -8.74 -3.10 0.04
CA CYS A 38 -9.48 -2.27 0.95
C CYS A 38 -9.95 -3.12 2.12
N VAL A 39 -9.16 -3.13 3.17
CA VAL A 39 -9.46 -3.87 4.41
C VAL A 39 -9.36 -2.87 5.54
N SER A 40 -10.49 -2.60 6.18
CA SER A 40 -10.55 -1.79 7.38
C SER A 40 -10.00 -2.57 8.58
N ARG A 41 -9.66 -1.85 9.64
CA ARG A 41 -9.27 -2.47 10.91
C ARG A 41 -10.35 -3.40 11.46
N ALA A 42 -11.62 -3.01 11.35
CA ALA A 42 -12.75 -3.82 11.79
C ALA A 42 -12.86 -5.13 11.00
N GLU A 43 -12.75 -5.06 9.67
CA GLU A 43 -12.77 -6.26 8.80
C GLU A 43 -11.60 -7.21 9.10
N CYS A 44 -10.41 -6.68 9.43
CA CYS A 44 -9.29 -7.52 9.88
C CYS A 44 -9.63 -8.26 11.19
N ALA A 45 -10.24 -7.58 12.15
CA ALA A 45 -10.63 -8.17 13.42
C ALA A 45 -11.72 -9.25 13.25
N GLU A 46 -12.73 -8.97 12.43
CA GLU A 46 -13.80 -9.93 12.09
C GLU A 46 -13.27 -11.20 11.43
N GLN A 47 -12.33 -11.05 10.46
CA GLN A 47 -11.70 -12.19 9.80
C GLN A 47 -10.99 -13.12 10.80
N ILE A 48 -10.29 -12.54 11.78
CA ILE A 48 -9.58 -13.32 12.79
C ILE A 48 -10.55 -13.99 13.77
N GLU A 49 -11.60 -13.30 14.17
CA GLU A 49 -12.64 -13.86 15.00
C GLU A 49 -13.34 -15.04 14.30
N HIS A 50 -13.56 -14.91 12.98
CA HIS A 50 -14.15 -15.97 12.17
C HIS A 50 -13.23 -17.18 12.06
N LEU A 51 -11.93 -16.97 11.76
CA LEU A 51 -10.92 -18.05 11.70
C LEU A 51 -10.78 -18.78 13.05
N GLY A 52 -10.89 -18.05 14.17
CA GLY A 52 -10.87 -18.65 15.52
C GLY A 52 -12.10 -19.50 15.86
N ARG A 53 -13.17 -19.39 15.06
CA ARG A 53 -14.44 -20.11 15.25
C ARG A 53 -14.67 -21.25 14.27
N GLU A 54 -13.77 -21.48 13.30
CA GLU A 54 -13.98 -22.58 12.34
C GLU A 54 -14.06 -23.94 13.04
N PRO A 55 -15.19 -24.66 12.91
CA PRO A 55 -15.33 -26.01 13.44
C PRO A 55 -14.58 -26.98 12.53
N GLY A 56 -13.38 -27.36 12.86
CA GLY A 56 -12.65 -28.32 12.02
C GLY A 56 -11.25 -28.65 12.49
N PHE A 57 -10.65 -27.86 13.33
CA PHE A 57 -9.49 -28.35 14.07
C PHE A 57 -9.99 -29.31 15.14
N ALA A 58 -9.88 -30.63 14.83
CA ALA A 58 -10.06 -31.66 15.84
C ALA A 58 -9.29 -31.20 17.10
N ALA A 59 -9.97 -31.17 18.24
CA ALA A 59 -9.40 -30.82 19.52
C ALA A 59 -8.37 -31.86 19.98
N GLY A 60 -7.28 -31.97 19.23
CA GLY A 60 -6.02 -32.43 19.75
C GLY A 60 -5.55 -31.33 20.69
N ALA A 61 -5.22 -31.64 21.95
CA ALA A 61 -4.83 -30.71 22.96
C ALA A 61 -3.76 -29.71 22.44
N VAL A 62 -4.22 -28.56 21.92
CA VAL A 62 -3.33 -27.43 21.65
C VAL A 62 -2.91 -26.95 23.02
N PRO A 63 -1.62 -26.91 23.36
CA PRO A 63 -1.17 -26.38 24.63
C PRO A 63 -1.70 -24.98 24.81
N GLU A 64 -2.21 -24.65 25.99
CA GLU A 64 -2.60 -23.28 26.29
C GLU A 64 -1.43 -22.34 26.04
N PRO A 65 -1.64 -21.18 25.37
CA PRO A 65 -0.57 -20.23 25.14
C PRO A 65 -0.04 -19.72 26.47
N GLN A 66 1.29 -19.62 26.60
CA GLN A 66 1.92 -19.13 27.83
C GLN A 66 1.60 -17.66 28.12
N PHE A 67 1.28 -16.87 27.07
CA PHE A 67 0.83 -15.49 27.19
C PHE A 67 -0.01 -15.10 25.98
N VAL A 68 -0.84 -14.08 26.16
CA VAL A 68 -1.63 -13.47 25.09
C VAL A 68 -1.16 -12.03 24.90
N ALA A 69 -0.75 -11.67 23.70
CA ALA A 69 -0.34 -10.32 23.36
C ALA A 69 -1.46 -9.60 22.57
N SER A 70 -1.55 -8.29 22.76
CA SER A 70 -2.44 -7.47 21.95
C SER A 70 -1.96 -7.44 20.49
N ALA A 71 -2.85 -7.84 19.57
CA ALA A 71 -2.59 -7.68 18.14
C ALA A 71 -3.11 -6.33 17.66
N ARG A 72 -2.27 -5.62 16.87
CA ARG A 72 -2.68 -4.39 16.20
C ARG A 72 -2.82 -4.65 14.71
N PHE A 73 -4.04 -4.48 14.22
CA PHE A 73 -4.33 -4.53 12.80
C PHE A 73 -4.53 -3.10 12.30
N THR A 74 -3.84 -2.73 11.23
CA THR A 74 -4.02 -1.45 10.57
C THR A 74 -4.78 -1.64 9.27
N GLU A 75 -5.52 -0.63 8.86
CA GLU A 75 -6.18 -0.60 7.57
C GLU A 75 -5.18 -0.83 6.41
N ARG A 76 -5.67 -1.45 5.34
CA ARG A 76 -4.92 -1.68 4.11
C ARG A 76 -5.69 -1.11 2.94
N LEU A 77 -5.16 -0.05 2.35
CA LEU A 77 -5.78 0.67 1.25
C LEU A 77 -4.81 0.72 0.06
N GLY A 78 -5.33 0.59 -1.15
CA GLY A 78 -4.54 0.70 -2.38
C GLY A 78 -4.88 -0.33 -3.43
N ALA A 79 -3.85 -0.83 -4.15
CA ALA A 79 -3.96 -1.89 -5.13
C ALA A 79 -2.71 -2.79 -5.12
N ASN A 80 -2.89 -4.08 -5.27
CA ASN A 80 -1.81 -5.05 -5.44
C ASN A 80 -1.80 -5.62 -6.85
N VAL A 81 -0.63 -5.76 -7.44
CA VAL A 81 -0.42 -6.56 -8.65
C VAL A 81 0.02 -7.96 -8.21
N LEU A 82 -0.76 -8.95 -8.55
CA LEU A 82 -0.58 -10.34 -8.15
C LEU A 82 -0.05 -11.18 -9.32
N ASP A 83 0.93 -12.03 -9.07
CA ASP A 83 1.42 -13.04 -10.04
C ASP A 83 0.53 -14.29 -9.95
N ALA A 84 -0.38 -14.46 -10.91
CA ALA A 84 -1.32 -15.59 -10.94
C ALA A 84 -0.62 -16.95 -11.09
N ARG A 85 0.57 -16.99 -11.69
CA ARG A 85 1.34 -18.24 -11.90
C ARG A 85 2.09 -18.69 -10.66
N HIS A 86 2.33 -17.81 -9.70
CA HIS A 86 3.08 -18.09 -8.49
C HIS A 86 2.21 -17.94 -7.22
N GLY A 87 1.02 -18.56 -7.22
CA GLY A 87 0.15 -18.60 -6.05
C GLY A 87 -0.38 -17.22 -5.62
N ARG A 88 -0.58 -16.31 -6.58
CA ARG A 88 -1.08 -14.95 -6.36
C ARG A 88 -0.18 -14.12 -5.42
N GLN A 89 1.12 -14.36 -5.44
CA GLN A 89 2.06 -13.53 -4.68
C GLN A 89 2.06 -12.09 -5.19
N THR A 90 2.15 -11.14 -4.27
CA THR A 90 2.26 -9.72 -4.63
C THR A 90 3.57 -9.46 -5.36
N ALA A 91 3.48 -8.99 -6.60
CA ALA A 91 4.59 -8.65 -7.47
C ALA A 91 4.84 -7.14 -7.58
N GLY A 92 3.85 -6.33 -7.21
CA GLY A 92 3.92 -4.87 -7.11
C GLY A 92 2.76 -4.34 -6.29
N ALA A 93 2.88 -3.16 -5.68
CA ALA A 93 1.82 -2.59 -4.87
C ALA A 93 1.77 -1.07 -4.92
N VAL A 94 0.56 -0.51 -4.91
CA VAL A 94 0.29 0.90 -4.61
C VAL A 94 -0.39 0.93 -3.24
N LEU A 95 0.21 1.62 -2.28
CA LEU A 95 -0.24 1.70 -0.90
C LEU A 95 -0.69 3.13 -0.60
N PHE A 96 -1.92 3.31 -0.15
CA PHE A 96 -2.37 4.57 0.41
C PHE A 96 -2.18 4.57 1.93
N VAL A 97 -1.70 5.69 2.45
CA VAL A 97 -1.59 5.91 3.89
C VAL A 97 -2.93 6.41 4.39
N GLY A 98 -3.65 5.58 5.11
CA GLY A 98 -4.92 5.94 5.72
C GLY A 98 -4.76 6.57 7.10
N ALA A 99 -5.87 7.02 7.69
CA ALA A 99 -5.85 7.67 8.99
C ALA A 99 -5.37 6.74 10.11
N ASP A 100 -5.81 5.49 10.08
CA ASP A 100 -5.39 4.46 11.05
C ASP A 100 -3.88 4.20 10.98
N ASN A 101 -3.25 4.37 9.82
CA ASN A 101 -1.80 4.21 9.64
C ASN A 101 -0.99 5.36 10.27
N LYS A 102 -1.64 6.47 10.61
CA LYS A 102 -1.03 7.66 11.23
C LYS A 102 -1.51 7.88 12.66
N ALA A 103 -2.38 7.04 13.20
CA ALA A 103 -3.03 7.22 14.49
C ALA A 103 -2.03 7.27 15.65
N ASP A 104 -1.00 6.44 15.62
CA ASP A 104 0.08 6.40 16.59
C ASP A 104 1.38 5.81 15.99
N SER A 105 2.45 5.78 16.79
CA SER A 105 3.76 5.25 16.35
C SER A 105 3.71 3.77 15.97
N ASP A 106 2.91 2.96 16.66
CA ASP A 106 2.82 1.52 16.40
C ASP A 106 2.05 1.25 15.10
N ALA A 107 1.01 2.02 14.82
CA ALA A 107 0.28 1.95 13.57
C ALA A 107 1.16 2.36 12.38
N ALA A 108 1.94 3.44 12.55
CA ALA A 108 2.90 3.89 11.55
C ALA A 108 4.01 2.85 11.33
N LEU A 109 4.50 2.21 12.39
CA LEU A 109 5.46 1.10 12.31
C LEU A 109 4.85 -0.10 11.57
N ALA A 110 3.64 -0.51 11.89
CA ALA A 110 2.96 -1.63 11.23
C ALA A 110 2.78 -1.39 9.71
N PHE A 111 2.44 -0.15 9.31
CA PHE A 111 2.41 0.23 7.90
C PHE A 111 3.79 0.12 7.26
N ALA A 112 4.84 0.66 7.90
CA ALA A 112 6.21 0.63 7.39
C ALA A 112 6.74 -0.81 7.26
N VAL A 113 6.45 -1.68 8.23
CA VAL A 113 6.82 -3.11 8.17
C VAL A 113 6.16 -3.80 6.98
N ARG A 114 4.88 -3.52 6.72
CA ARG A 114 4.19 -4.05 5.53
C ARG A 114 4.85 -3.59 4.23
N ALA A 115 5.15 -2.31 4.11
CA ALA A 115 5.83 -1.78 2.92
C ALA A 115 7.23 -2.39 2.76
N ALA A 116 8.02 -2.48 3.84
CA ALA A 116 9.34 -3.09 3.84
C ALA A 116 9.28 -4.59 3.45
N ALA A 117 8.30 -5.34 3.96
CA ALA A 117 8.11 -6.75 3.62
C ALA A 117 7.83 -6.94 2.12
N LEU A 118 7.01 -6.09 1.50
CA LEU A 118 6.77 -6.14 0.06
C LEU A 118 8.04 -5.86 -0.74
N VAL A 119 8.78 -4.80 -0.37
CA VAL A 119 10.03 -4.44 -1.06
C VAL A 119 11.09 -5.53 -0.91
N SER A 120 11.20 -6.17 0.26
CA SER A 120 12.16 -7.25 0.51
C SER A 120 11.88 -8.53 -0.31
N THR A 121 10.65 -8.73 -0.75
CA THR A 121 10.30 -9.84 -1.66
C THR A 121 10.57 -9.52 -3.13
N GLY A 122 11.13 -8.36 -3.45
CA GLY A 122 11.41 -7.92 -4.82
C GLY A 122 10.23 -7.21 -5.50
N ALA A 123 9.12 -6.95 -4.80
CA ALA A 123 8.01 -6.17 -5.35
C ALA A 123 8.35 -4.67 -5.37
N GLY A 124 8.00 -3.98 -6.46
CA GLY A 124 7.99 -2.52 -6.46
C GLY A 124 6.82 -1.99 -5.61
N VAL A 125 7.05 -0.89 -4.92
CA VAL A 125 6.03 -0.29 -4.05
C VAL A 125 5.92 1.20 -4.32
N VAL A 126 4.70 1.67 -4.55
CA VAL A 126 4.36 3.10 -4.56
C VAL A 126 3.59 3.40 -3.28
N ILE A 127 4.03 4.41 -2.53
CA ILE A 127 3.34 4.88 -1.32
C ILE A 127 2.83 6.29 -1.58
N VAL A 128 1.55 6.53 -1.30
CA VAL A 128 0.89 7.85 -1.43
C VAL A 128 0.32 8.24 -0.07
N ASP A 129 0.81 9.33 0.51
CA ASP A 129 0.31 9.88 1.78
C ASP A 129 -0.43 11.19 1.52
N ALA A 130 -1.70 11.09 1.13
CA ALA A 130 -2.55 12.25 0.84
C ALA A 130 -3.22 12.85 2.09
N LEU A 131 -2.88 12.38 3.28
CA LEU A 131 -3.45 12.88 4.52
C LEU A 131 -2.55 13.93 5.17
N PRO A 132 -3.15 14.97 5.77
CA PRO A 132 -2.38 15.99 6.46
C PRO A 132 -1.59 15.41 7.64
N GLY A 133 -0.51 16.09 8.01
CA GLY A 133 0.34 15.73 9.14
C GLY A 133 1.65 15.04 8.72
N PRO A 134 2.57 14.86 9.68
CA PRO A 134 3.88 14.32 9.39
C PRO A 134 3.81 12.86 8.94
N PRO A 135 4.64 12.45 7.96
CA PRO A 135 4.71 11.06 7.52
C PRO A 135 5.51 10.21 8.54
N SER A 136 4.92 9.94 9.69
CA SER A 136 5.57 9.18 10.79
C SER A 136 6.04 7.78 10.34
N TRP A 137 5.29 7.15 9.44
CA TRP A 137 5.67 5.88 8.82
C TRP A 137 7.02 5.94 8.09
N ALA A 138 7.40 7.10 7.57
CA ALA A 138 8.62 7.26 6.77
C ALA A 138 9.90 7.08 7.60
N THR A 139 9.89 7.51 8.86
CA THR A 139 11.01 7.29 9.79
C THR A 139 11.21 5.81 10.07
N HIS A 140 10.12 5.07 10.29
CA HIS A 140 10.16 3.62 10.49
C HIS A 140 10.62 2.90 9.22
N LEU A 141 10.08 3.28 8.05
CA LEU A 141 10.49 2.69 6.78
C LEU A 141 11.99 2.91 6.51
N HIS A 142 12.50 4.11 6.80
CA HIS A 142 13.94 4.38 6.71
C HIS A 142 14.76 3.49 7.64
N SER A 143 14.34 3.33 8.88
CA SER A 143 15.04 2.47 9.85
C SER A 143 15.08 1.01 9.41
N LEU A 144 14.02 0.54 8.71
CA LEU A 144 13.90 -0.85 8.24
C LEU A 144 14.69 -1.10 6.94
N THR A 145 14.75 -0.11 6.05
CA THR A 145 15.20 -0.33 4.66
C THR A 145 16.25 0.66 4.18
N GLY A 146 16.46 1.77 4.86
CA GLY A 146 17.33 2.85 4.42
C GLY A 146 16.81 3.68 3.23
N VAL A 147 15.59 3.40 2.72
CA VAL A 147 15.11 3.93 1.43
C VAL A 147 14.46 5.31 1.47
N TYR A 148 14.08 5.82 2.63
CA TYR A 148 13.43 7.13 2.68
C TYR A 148 14.46 8.26 2.80
N PRO A 149 14.40 9.28 1.92
CA PRO A 149 15.32 10.41 1.99
C PRO A 149 14.93 11.37 3.13
N ILE A 150 15.38 11.08 4.36
CA ILE A 150 15.07 11.88 5.57
C ILE A 150 15.40 13.37 5.39
N ALA A 151 16.42 13.68 4.56
CA ALA A 151 16.81 15.06 4.28
C ALA A 151 15.78 15.88 3.49
N ARG A 152 14.82 15.22 2.83
CA ARG A 152 13.73 15.87 2.08
C ARG A 152 12.43 15.79 2.88
N ARG A 153 12.38 16.47 4.02
CA ARG A 153 11.14 16.60 4.78
C ARG A 153 10.11 17.36 3.93
N SER A 154 8.96 16.72 3.65
CA SER A 154 7.81 17.44 3.13
C SER A 154 7.46 18.59 4.07
N ARG A 155 7.19 19.74 3.53
CA ARG A 155 6.67 20.87 4.31
C ARG A 155 5.24 20.48 4.69
N GLY A 156 5.00 20.08 5.88
CA GLY A 156 3.81 19.56 6.57
C GLY A 156 2.41 19.53 5.93
N ALA A 157 2.21 20.20 4.80
CA ALA A 157 0.97 20.23 4.02
C ALA A 157 1.10 19.47 2.68
N ASP A 158 2.30 19.06 2.28
CA ASP A 158 2.53 18.40 0.99
C ASP A 158 2.14 16.91 1.06
N THR A 159 1.67 16.37 -0.05
CA THR A 159 1.43 14.95 -0.27
C THR A 159 2.73 14.27 -0.68
N PRO A 160 3.39 13.47 0.18
CA PRO A 160 4.53 12.68 -0.23
C PRO A 160 4.10 11.48 -1.07
N VAL A 161 4.75 11.31 -2.22
CA VAL A 161 4.63 10.14 -3.08
C VAL A 161 6.02 9.51 -3.21
N LEU A 162 6.12 8.23 -2.85
CA LEU A 162 7.36 7.48 -2.84
C LEU A 162 7.23 6.25 -3.73
N ALA A 163 8.10 6.10 -4.73
CA ALA A 163 8.21 4.90 -5.55
C ALA A 163 9.52 4.18 -5.23
N ILE A 164 9.44 2.91 -4.82
CA ILE A 164 10.58 2.09 -4.40
C ILE A 164 10.68 0.89 -5.35
N HIS A 165 11.85 0.72 -5.95
CA HIS A 165 12.12 -0.39 -6.87
C HIS A 165 13.35 -1.16 -6.41
N PRO A 166 13.24 -2.42 -6.00
CA PRO A 166 14.38 -3.29 -5.81
C PRO A 166 15.12 -3.50 -7.15
N VAL A 167 16.40 -3.26 -7.16
CA VAL A 167 17.27 -3.39 -8.34
C VAL A 167 18.59 -4.04 -7.98
N VAL A 168 19.19 -4.74 -8.92
CA VAL A 168 20.59 -5.16 -8.81
C VAL A 168 21.42 -4.18 -9.63
N ARG A 169 22.36 -3.49 -8.98
CA ARG A 169 23.25 -2.57 -9.62
C ARG A 169 24.69 -2.80 -9.15
N ASP A 170 25.60 -2.95 -10.12
CA ASP A 170 27.00 -3.26 -9.84
C ASP A 170 27.19 -4.53 -8.97
N GLY A 171 26.35 -5.55 -9.20
CA GLY A 171 26.36 -6.81 -8.46
C GLY A 171 25.83 -6.74 -7.02
N ALA A 172 25.32 -5.58 -6.58
CA ALA A 172 24.74 -5.39 -5.26
C ALA A 172 23.22 -5.12 -5.33
N GLU A 173 22.48 -5.67 -4.37
CA GLU A 173 21.07 -5.35 -4.17
C GLU A 173 20.93 -3.91 -3.68
N ARG A 174 20.08 -3.14 -4.32
CA ARG A 174 19.85 -1.74 -4.03
C ARG A 174 18.37 -1.41 -4.22
N TYR A 175 17.98 -0.22 -3.76
CA TYR A 175 16.67 0.36 -4.04
C TYR A 175 16.85 1.60 -4.92
N ALA A 176 16.18 1.60 -6.08
CA ALA A 176 15.96 2.83 -6.82
C ALA A 176 14.73 3.52 -6.22
N VAL A 177 14.86 4.80 -5.85
CA VAL A 177 13.83 5.53 -5.11
C VAL A 177 13.47 6.81 -5.84
N GLY A 178 12.22 6.92 -6.25
CA GLY A 178 11.60 8.16 -6.72
C GLY A 178 10.84 8.82 -5.57
N TYR A 179 11.02 10.13 -5.38
CA TYR A 179 10.30 10.88 -4.36
C TYR A 179 9.72 12.16 -4.95
N HIS A 180 8.44 12.39 -4.69
CA HIS A 180 7.72 13.61 -5.04
C HIS A 180 7.08 14.18 -3.77
N SER A 181 7.06 15.51 -3.67
CA SER A 181 6.35 16.25 -2.63
C SER A 181 5.39 17.19 -3.36
N VAL A 182 4.10 16.90 -3.30
CA VAL A 182 3.08 17.61 -4.06
C VAL A 182 2.32 18.55 -3.12
N ALA A 183 2.41 19.85 -3.39
CA ALA A 183 1.65 20.83 -2.64
C ALA A 183 0.14 20.74 -2.98
N PRO A 184 -0.76 21.05 -2.02
CA PRO A 184 -2.20 21.10 -2.30
C PRO A 184 -2.54 22.00 -3.49
N GLY A 185 -3.42 21.53 -4.37
CA GLY A 185 -3.81 22.25 -5.60
C GLY A 185 -2.91 22.01 -6.81
N PHE A 186 -1.85 21.20 -6.67
CA PHE A 186 -1.04 20.77 -7.80
C PHE A 186 -1.36 19.32 -8.17
N PRO A 187 -1.26 18.97 -9.48
CA PRO A 187 -1.55 17.62 -9.93
C PRO A 187 -0.60 16.58 -9.32
N LEU A 188 -1.13 15.41 -9.04
CA LEU A 188 -0.36 14.27 -8.57
C LEU A 188 0.53 13.71 -9.70
N PRO A 189 1.71 13.19 -9.38
CA PRO A 189 2.63 12.72 -10.39
C PRO A 189 2.19 11.39 -11.01
N THR A 190 2.65 11.14 -12.23
CA THR A 190 2.76 9.80 -12.78
C THR A 190 4.06 9.17 -12.28
N VAL A 191 3.98 7.98 -11.71
CA VAL A 191 5.14 7.28 -11.15
C VAL A 191 5.27 5.85 -11.69
N PRO A 192 6.49 5.32 -11.84
CA PRO A 192 6.68 3.93 -12.25
C PRO A 192 6.38 2.98 -11.09
N LEU A 193 5.74 1.85 -11.38
CA LEU A 193 5.60 0.70 -10.50
C LEU A 193 6.33 -0.49 -11.13
N LEU A 194 7.40 -0.97 -10.50
CA LEU A 194 8.05 -2.20 -10.92
C LEU A 194 7.19 -3.40 -10.53
N VAL A 195 6.90 -4.25 -11.49
CA VAL A 195 6.27 -5.55 -11.25
C VAL A 195 7.36 -6.63 -11.29
N ARG A 196 7.56 -7.33 -10.18
CA ARG A 196 8.59 -8.37 -10.05
C ARG A 196 8.50 -9.41 -11.15
N GLY A 197 9.62 -9.62 -11.88
CA GLY A 197 9.69 -10.56 -13.00
C GLY A 197 8.93 -10.12 -14.25
N ALA A 198 8.63 -8.83 -14.37
CA ALA A 198 8.01 -8.22 -15.54
C ALA A 198 8.62 -6.84 -15.83
N THR A 199 7.83 -5.94 -16.35
CA THR A 199 8.20 -4.58 -16.72
C THR A 199 7.70 -3.55 -15.69
N HIS A 200 8.04 -2.28 -15.90
CA HIS A 200 7.44 -1.17 -15.19
C HIS A 200 6.05 -0.87 -15.76
N LEU A 201 5.09 -0.65 -14.85
CA LEU A 201 3.79 -0.07 -15.16
C LEU A 201 3.81 1.42 -14.82
N SER A 202 3.02 2.19 -15.52
CA SER A 202 2.86 3.63 -15.24
C SER A 202 1.63 3.83 -14.36
N VAL A 203 1.81 4.44 -13.18
CA VAL A 203 0.72 4.78 -12.28
C VAL A 203 0.47 6.28 -12.39
N ASP A 204 -0.56 6.67 -13.15
CA ASP A 204 -1.03 8.03 -13.22
C ASP A 204 -1.95 8.29 -12.01
N LEU A 205 -1.36 8.89 -10.97
CA LEU A 205 -2.07 9.13 -9.71
C LEU A 205 -3.15 10.20 -9.85
N GLU A 206 -2.91 11.23 -10.70
CA GLU A 206 -3.91 12.28 -10.91
C GLU A 206 -5.13 11.75 -11.67
N ALA A 207 -4.93 11.10 -12.80
CA ALA A 207 -6.03 10.57 -13.60
C ALA A 207 -6.89 9.59 -12.79
N THR A 208 -6.26 8.69 -12.02
CA THR A 208 -6.98 7.71 -11.19
C THR A 208 -7.69 8.35 -9.99
N TYR A 209 -7.12 9.43 -9.42
CA TYR A 209 -7.76 10.22 -8.37
C TYR A 209 -9.00 10.94 -8.89
N LEU A 210 -8.90 11.62 -10.03
CA LEU A 210 -10.03 12.32 -10.66
C LEU A 210 -11.15 11.35 -11.03
N GLU A 211 -10.82 10.17 -11.58
CA GLU A 211 -11.80 9.11 -11.82
C GLU A 211 -12.52 8.69 -10.53
N ALA A 212 -11.79 8.54 -9.43
CA ALA A 212 -12.39 8.20 -8.14
C ALA A 212 -13.33 9.31 -7.64
N CYS A 213 -12.94 10.58 -7.78
CA CYS A 213 -13.78 11.73 -7.44
C CYS A 213 -15.07 11.77 -8.26
N GLN A 214 -14.99 11.57 -9.58
CA GLN A 214 -16.14 11.52 -10.48
C GLN A 214 -17.10 10.39 -10.09
N ASN A 215 -16.59 9.19 -9.83
CA ASN A 215 -17.39 8.04 -9.41
C ASN A 215 -18.16 8.29 -8.10
N LEU A 216 -17.60 9.10 -7.21
CA LEU A 216 -18.24 9.48 -5.95
C LEU A 216 -19.01 10.81 -6.02
N ARG A 217 -19.03 11.47 -7.18
CA ARG A 217 -19.64 12.79 -7.37
C ARG A 217 -19.07 13.84 -6.40
N ILE A 218 -17.78 13.75 -6.13
CA ILE A 218 -17.06 14.77 -5.36
C ILE A 218 -16.72 15.90 -6.34
N PRO A 219 -17.09 17.17 -6.07
CA PRO A 219 -16.71 18.29 -6.93
C PRO A 219 -15.18 18.46 -6.94
N GLU A 220 -14.66 18.82 -8.10
CA GLU A 220 -13.25 19.12 -8.33
C GLU A 220 -12.79 20.38 -7.60
#